data_f9d4ff5d50995f9d3ca0b664f5137904
#
_entry.id   f9d4ff5d50995f9d3ca0b664f5137904
#
_cell.length_a   1.000
_cell.length_b   1.000
_cell.length_c   1.000
_cell.angle_alpha   90.00
_cell.angle_beta   90.00
_cell.angle_gamma   90.00
#
_symmetry.space_group_name_H-M   'P 1'
#
loop_
_entity.id
_entity.type
_entity.pdbx_description
1 polymer ?
#
loop_
_entity_poly.entity_id
_entity_poly.type
_entity_poly.pdbx_seq_one_letter_code
_entity_poly.pdbx_strand_id
1 'polypeptide(L)'
;MRKLVVSTYATLDGRVDELQDWVIPYNDDASVVYHTELLKNSDGLLLGRKTYDIFAMIWPPRSGELPYVDKINSMAKHVASTTLERLEWENAELIEGDVADTVAKLKQQPGQDLVMYGCHDLMHTLSDHNLIDEYRILVHPVLLGKGRTLFEDGARPVNLELKDTAVISSGVVVLTYQPVR
;
A
#
# COMPACT_ATOMS: atom_id res chain seq x y z
N MET A 1 -3.70 8.49 17.62
CA MET A 1 -3.03 8.88 16.36
C MET A 1 -3.23 7.74 15.39
N ARG A 2 -3.66 8.03 14.17
CA ARG A 2 -3.86 7.05 13.10
C ARG A 2 -2.53 6.42 12.72
N LYS A 3 -2.49 5.12 12.47
CA LYS A 3 -1.30 4.47 11.91
C LYS A 3 -1.29 4.65 10.39
N LEU A 4 -0.09 4.67 9.81
CA LEU A 4 0.12 4.45 8.39
C LEU A 4 0.66 3.04 8.20
N VAL A 5 -0.14 2.20 7.54
CA VAL A 5 0.20 0.83 7.19
C VAL A 5 0.53 0.76 5.71
N VAL A 6 1.74 0.38 5.36
CA VAL A 6 2.14 0.10 3.97
C VAL A 6 1.85 -1.37 3.69
N SER A 7 1.05 -1.66 2.66
CA SER A 7 0.82 -3.01 2.15
C SER A 7 1.29 -3.09 0.70
N THR A 8 2.27 -3.92 0.43
CA THR A 8 2.88 -4.03 -0.90
C THR A 8 3.25 -5.47 -1.24
N TYR A 9 3.28 -5.74 -2.54
CA TYR A 9 3.72 -7.02 -3.09
C TYR A 9 5.21 -6.98 -3.42
N ALA A 10 5.88 -8.11 -3.22
CA ALA A 10 7.24 -8.33 -3.70
C ALA A 10 7.40 -9.78 -4.14
N THR A 11 8.27 -10.03 -5.11
CA THR A 11 8.74 -11.38 -5.40
C THR A 11 9.75 -11.84 -4.34
N LEU A 12 10.09 -13.13 -4.31
CA LEU A 12 11.07 -13.67 -3.36
C LEU A 12 12.47 -13.03 -3.54
N ASP A 13 12.81 -12.60 -4.75
CA ASP A 13 14.03 -11.84 -5.04
C ASP A 13 13.83 -10.31 -4.94
N GLY A 14 12.74 -9.87 -4.29
CA GLY A 14 12.49 -8.48 -3.91
C GLY A 14 12.09 -7.55 -5.05
N ARG A 15 11.58 -8.07 -6.18
CA ARG A 15 11.11 -7.26 -7.31
C ARG A 15 9.67 -6.83 -7.15
N VAL A 16 9.31 -5.68 -7.76
CA VAL A 16 7.99 -5.04 -7.59
C VAL A 16 7.37 -4.55 -8.90
N ASP A 17 8.00 -4.76 -10.03
CA ASP A 17 7.47 -4.37 -11.34
C ASP A 17 6.55 -5.46 -11.92
N GLU A 18 5.71 -5.07 -12.90
CA GLU A 18 4.88 -5.96 -13.71
C GLU A 18 3.99 -6.89 -12.85
N LEU A 19 3.37 -6.33 -11.79
CA LEU A 19 2.54 -7.08 -10.83
C LEU A 19 1.47 -7.96 -11.50
N GLN A 20 0.89 -7.50 -12.61
CA GLN A 20 -0.13 -8.23 -13.37
C GLN A 20 0.36 -9.60 -13.88
N ASP A 21 1.66 -9.76 -14.07
CA ASP A 21 2.21 -10.97 -14.67
C ASP A 21 2.40 -12.09 -13.64
N TRP A 22 2.56 -11.75 -12.36
CA TRP A 22 2.91 -12.72 -11.33
C TRP A 22 2.04 -12.70 -10.07
N VAL A 23 1.22 -11.66 -9.82
CA VAL A 23 0.30 -11.60 -8.67
C VAL A 23 -1.00 -12.34 -8.95
N ILE A 24 -1.55 -12.22 -10.16
CA ILE A 24 -2.88 -12.74 -10.51
C ILE A 24 -3.05 -14.23 -10.18
N PRO A 25 -2.08 -15.14 -10.45
CA PRO A 25 -2.22 -16.56 -10.13
C PRO A 25 -2.38 -16.87 -8.63
N TYR A 26 -2.05 -15.90 -7.76
CA TYR A 26 -2.12 -16.03 -6.30
C TYR A 26 -3.31 -15.29 -5.69
N ASN A 27 -4.17 -14.69 -6.51
CA ASN A 27 -5.39 -14.05 -6.04
C ASN A 27 -6.48 -15.10 -5.83
N ASP A 28 -6.69 -15.50 -4.59
CA ASP A 28 -7.66 -16.48 -4.14
C ASP A 28 -8.49 -15.96 -2.95
N ASP A 29 -9.35 -16.80 -2.39
CA ASP A 29 -10.19 -16.45 -1.24
C ASP A 29 -9.38 -15.99 -0.03
N ALA A 30 -8.18 -16.54 0.19
CA ALA A 30 -7.33 -16.14 1.29
C ALA A 30 -6.77 -14.71 1.10
N SER A 31 -6.45 -14.34 -0.13
CA SER A 31 -6.07 -12.95 -0.45
C SER A 31 -7.23 -11.97 -0.26
N VAL A 32 -8.46 -12.37 -0.59
CA VAL A 32 -9.68 -11.58 -0.32
C VAL A 32 -9.87 -11.36 1.18
N VAL A 33 -9.71 -12.42 1.98
CA VAL A 33 -9.78 -12.31 3.45
C VAL A 33 -8.71 -11.35 3.99
N TYR A 34 -7.46 -11.48 3.52
CA TYR A 34 -6.38 -10.61 3.92
C TYR A 34 -6.69 -9.12 3.66
N HIS A 35 -7.11 -8.77 2.45
CA HIS A 35 -7.43 -7.38 2.11
C HIS A 35 -8.65 -6.87 2.87
N THR A 36 -9.65 -7.71 3.09
CA THR A 36 -10.83 -7.36 3.89
C THR A 36 -10.43 -7.01 5.33
N GLU A 37 -9.62 -7.84 5.98
CA GLU A 37 -9.16 -7.60 7.34
C GLU A 37 -8.21 -6.40 7.45
N LEU A 38 -7.32 -6.19 6.46
CA LEU A 38 -6.46 -5.01 6.39
C LEU A 38 -7.28 -3.72 6.38
N LEU A 39 -8.33 -3.67 5.58
CA LEU A 39 -9.15 -2.47 5.37
C LEU A 39 -10.21 -2.26 6.45
N LYS A 40 -10.53 -3.26 7.24
CA LYS A 40 -11.58 -3.21 8.28
C LYS A 40 -11.38 -2.07 9.28
N ASN A 41 -10.14 -1.82 9.67
CA ASN A 41 -9.76 -0.80 10.64
C ASN A 41 -9.16 0.45 9.99
N SER A 42 -9.45 0.68 8.71
CA SER A 42 -8.90 1.78 7.94
C SER A 42 -10.01 2.62 7.31
N ASP A 43 -9.80 3.92 7.18
CA ASP A 43 -10.75 4.84 6.55
C ASP A 43 -10.15 5.74 5.48
N GLY A 44 -8.85 5.64 5.22
CA GLY A 44 -8.16 6.41 4.20
C GLY A 44 -7.10 5.60 3.45
N LEU A 45 -7.02 5.85 2.15
CA LEU A 45 -5.96 5.34 1.28
C LEU A 45 -4.95 6.44 1.00
N LEU A 46 -3.68 6.08 1.02
CA LEU A 46 -2.60 6.94 0.55
C LEU A 46 -2.00 6.31 -0.72
N LEU A 47 -2.04 7.03 -1.82
CA LEU A 47 -1.70 6.51 -3.13
C LEU A 47 -0.69 7.42 -3.83
N GLY A 48 0.36 6.85 -4.39
CA GLY A 48 1.15 7.52 -5.41
C GLY A 48 0.41 7.52 -6.75
N ARG A 49 0.81 8.40 -7.68
CA ARG A 49 0.17 8.56 -8.99
C ARG A 49 -0.07 7.24 -9.71
N LYS A 50 0.97 6.42 -9.90
CA LYS A 50 0.85 5.16 -10.66
C LYS A 50 -0.17 4.20 -10.04
N THR A 51 -0.17 4.08 -8.73
CA THR A 51 -1.14 3.23 -8.02
C THR A 51 -2.53 3.80 -8.13
N TYR A 52 -2.69 5.13 -8.03
CA TYR A 52 -3.98 5.79 -8.25
C TYR A 52 -4.53 5.53 -9.65
N ASP A 53 -3.72 5.73 -10.71
CA ASP A 53 -4.15 5.52 -12.10
C ASP A 53 -4.67 4.08 -12.33
N ILE A 54 -3.95 3.08 -11.79
CA ILE A 54 -4.34 1.67 -11.88
C ILE A 54 -5.62 1.41 -11.07
N PHE A 55 -5.68 1.88 -9.83
CA PHE A 55 -6.79 1.62 -8.92
C PHE A 55 -8.07 2.30 -9.36
N ALA A 56 -7.99 3.54 -9.84
CA ALA A 56 -9.13 4.28 -10.38
C ALA A 56 -9.74 3.62 -11.63
N MET A 57 -8.94 2.88 -12.39
CA MET A 57 -9.42 2.09 -13.54
C MET A 57 -10.06 0.76 -13.10
N ILE A 58 -9.51 0.10 -12.08
CA ILE A 58 -9.88 -1.27 -11.73
C ILE A 58 -11.06 -1.32 -10.75
N TRP A 59 -11.05 -0.52 -9.68
CA TRP A 59 -11.95 -0.72 -8.55
C TRP A 59 -13.38 -0.17 -8.74
N PRO A 60 -13.61 1.04 -9.33
CA PRO A 60 -14.96 1.56 -9.48
C PRO A 60 -15.89 0.65 -10.30
N PRO A 61 -15.48 0.06 -11.43
CA PRO A 61 -16.33 -0.83 -12.19
C PRO A 61 -16.70 -2.14 -11.48
N ARG A 62 -15.95 -2.51 -10.44
CA ARG A 62 -16.12 -3.76 -9.68
C ARG A 62 -16.91 -3.58 -8.39
N SER A 63 -17.55 -2.43 -8.21
CA SER A 63 -18.41 -2.17 -7.04
C SER A 63 -19.52 -3.22 -6.95
N GLY A 64 -19.73 -3.74 -5.74
CA GLY A 64 -20.68 -4.82 -5.47
C GLY A 64 -20.14 -6.24 -5.67
N GLU A 65 -18.93 -6.44 -6.20
CA GLU A 65 -18.37 -7.77 -6.39
C GLU A 65 -17.86 -8.40 -5.07
N LEU A 66 -17.16 -7.61 -4.26
CA LEU A 66 -16.51 -8.07 -3.03
C LEU A 66 -16.54 -6.97 -1.95
N PRO A 67 -16.68 -7.32 -0.65
CA PRO A 67 -16.75 -6.34 0.44
C PRO A 67 -15.54 -5.40 0.50
N TYR A 68 -14.33 -5.88 0.23
CA TYR A 68 -13.13 -5.02 0.27
C TYR A 68 -13.08 -4.05 -0.92
N VAL A 69 -13.69 -4.38 -2.06
CA VAL A 69 -13.81 -3.49 -3.23
C VAL A 69 -14.71 -2.32 -2.89
N ASP A 70 -15.87 -2.59 -2.27
CA ASP A 70 -16.79 -1.53 -1.84
C ASP A 70 -16.14 -0.65 -0.77
N LYS A 71 -15.38 -1.27 0.13
CA LYS A 71 -14.61 -0.53 1.14
C LYS A 71 -13.58 0.39 0.50
N ILE A 72 -12.76 -0.09 -0.45
CA ILE A 72 -11.79 0.72 -1.20
C ILE A 72 -12.49 1.88 -1.92
N ASN A 73 -13.61 1.60 -2.59
CA ASN A 73 -14.36 2.63 -3.32
C ASN A 73 -14.91 3.72 -2.38
N SER A 74 -15.36 3.38 -1.19
CA SER A 74 -15.95 4.32 -0.22
C SER A 74 -14.93 5.15 0.58
N MET A 75 -13.71 4.65 0.76
CA MET A 75 -12.67 5.32 1.56
C MET A 75 -12.24 6.66 0.97
N ALA A 76 -11.78 7.58 1.79
CA ALA A 76 -11.03 8.76 1.33
C ALA A 76 -9.71 8.33 0.67
N LYS A 77 -9.32 8.98 -0.43
CA LYS A 77 -8.07 8.72 -1.16
C LYS A 77 -7.23 9.99 -1.20
N HIS A 78 -6.08 9.94 -0.54
CA HIS A 78 -5.11 11.03 -0.57
C HIS A 78 -4.03 10.68 -1.60
N VAL A 79 -3.96 11.45 -2.68
CA VAL A 79 -3.13 11.13 -3.85
C VAL A 79 -1.92 12.05 -3.91
N ALA A 80 -0.73 11.46 -3.79
CA ALA A 80 0.53 12.16 -3.97
C ALA A 80 0.91 12.20 -5.47
N SER A 81 0.79 13.37 -6.07
CA SER A 81 1.16 13.60 -7.48
C SER A 81 1.48 15.07 -7.72
N THR A 82 2.52 15.32 -8.51
CA THR A 82 2.88 16.66 -9.00
C THR A 82 2.39 16.91 -10.43
N THR A 83 1.74 15.95 -11.06
CA THR A 83 1.41 15.99 -12.49
C THR A 83 -0.06 15.67 -12.81
N LEU A 84 -0.84 15.18 -11.83
CA LEU A 84 -2.27 15.02 -11.97
C LEU A 84 -2.97 16.35 -11.71
N GLU A 85 -3.84 16.75 -12.64
CA GLU A 85 -4.65 17.98 -12.53
C GLU A 85 -6.07 17.67 -12.06
N ARG A 86 -6.56 16.46 -12.31
CA ARG A 86 -7.92 16.02 -11.95
C ARG A 86 -7.91 14.60 -11.44
N LEU A 87 -8.79 14.33 -10.50
CA LEU A 87 -9.08 13.00 -9.98
C LEU A 87 -10.53 12.65 -10.29
N GLU A 88 -10.75 11.49 -10.89
CA GLU A 88 -12.08 11.04 -11.33
C GLU A 88 -12.69 10.00 -10.37
N TRP A 89 -11.88 9.38 -9.52
CA TRP A 89 -12.36 8.43 -8.54
C TRP A 89 -13.01 9.15 -7.36
N GLU A 90 -14.20 8.73 -6.97
CA GLU A 90 -14.91 9.34 -5.84
C GLU A 90 -14.08 9.39 -4.56
N ASN A 91 -14.27 10.42 -3.76
CA ASN A 91 -13.57 10.65 -2.50
C ASN A 91 -12.03 10.73 -2.63
N ALA A 92 -11.53 11.10 -3.81
CA ALA A 92 -10.11 11.31 -4.05
C ALA A 92 -9.77 12.80 -4.01
N GLU A 93 -8.66 13.12 -3.36
CA GLU A 93 -8.10 14.47 -3.28
C GLU A 93 -6.59 14.45 -3.53
N LEU A 94 -6.07 15.49 -4.17
CA LEU A 94 -4.63 15.67 -4.32
C LEU A 94 -4.03 16.15 -2.99
N ILE A 95 -2.88 15.60 -2.63
CA ILE A 95 -2.07 16.14 -1.54
C ILE A 95 -1.44 17.44 -2.04
N GLU A 96 -1.77 18.54 -1.38
CA GLU A 96 -1.17 19.85 -1.64
C GLU A 96 0.07 20.08 -0.78
N GLY A 97 1.11 20.68 -1.38
CA GLY A 97 2.35 21.00 -0.70
C GLY A 97 3.25 19.80 -0.42
N ASP A 98 3.95 19.82 0.72
CA ASP A 98 4.83 18.73 1.11
C ASP A 98 4.05 17.49 1.57
N VAL A 99 4.38 16.35 0.97
CA VAL A 99 3.70 15.08 1.23
C VAL A 99 3.91 14.60 2.67
N ALA A 100 5.14 14.71 3.20
CA ALA A 100 5.43 14.23 4.55
C ALA A 100 4.70 15.07 5.60
N ASP A 101 4.69 16.40 5.43
CA ASP A 101 3.96 17.31 6.31
C ASP A 101 2.44 17.02 6.28
N THR A 102 1.89 16.80 5.10
CA THR A 102 0.46 16.51 4.94
C THR A 102 0.10 15.18 5.58
N VAL A 103 0.88 14.13 5.36
CA VAL A 103 0.65 12.81 5.99
C VAL A 103 0.82 12.88 7.50
N ALA A 104 1.79 13.66 8.02
CA ALA A 104 1.94 13.88 9.46
C ALA A 104 0.69 14.53 10.07
N LYS A 105 0.08 15.50 9.39
CA LYS A 105 -1.19 16.13 9.81
C LYS A 105 -2.37 15.15 9.74
N LEU A 106 -2.50 14.38 8.67
CA LEU A 106 -3.53 13.35 8.51
C LEU A 106 -3.49 12.31 9.65
N LYS A 107 -2.29 11.89 10.05
CA LYS A 107 -2.12 10.95 11.18
C LYS A 107 -2.60 11.52 12.52
N GLN A 108 -2.62 12.82 12.70
CA GLN A 108 -3.08 13.48 13.92
C GLN A 108 -4.60 13.71 13.95
N GLN A 109 -5.27 13.61 12.82
CA GLN A 109 -6.73 13.78 12.75
C GLN A 109 -7.46 12.61 13.42
N PRO A 110 -8.70 12.82 13.89
CA PRO A 110 -9.59 11.72 14.27
C PRO A 110 -9.85 10.80 13.08
N GLY A 111 -9.94 9.50 13.34
CA GLY A 111 -10.23 8.51 12.31
C GLY A 111 -9.57 7.17 12.60
N GLN A 112 -9.72 6.25 11.64
CA GLN A 112 -9.07 4.95 11.62
C GLN A 112 -7.71 5.03 10.93
N ASP A 113 -7.06 3.90 10.70
CA ASP A 113 -5.74 3.84 10.10
C ASP A 113 -5.74 4.24 8.62
N LEU A 114 -4.60 4.68 8.13
CA LEU A 114 -4.33 4.92 6.72
C LEU A 114 -3.65 3.69 6.13
N VAL A 115 -4.08 3.27 4.96
CA VAL A 115 -3.40 2.21 4.19
C VAL A 115 -2.77 2.81 2.95
N MET A 116 -1.49 2.58 2.79
CA MET A 116 -0.77 2.88 1.58
C MET A 116 -0.60 1.60 0.77
N TYR A 117 -1.11 1.60 -0.45
CA TYR A 117 -0.77 0.60 -1.44
C TYR A 117 0.32 1.14 -2.38
N GLY A 118 1.21 0.24 -2.80
CA GLY A 118 2.33 0.60 -3.63
C GLY A 118 3.65 0.73 -2.85
N CYS A 119 4.66 1.21 -3.53
CA CYS A 119 6.03 1.25 -3.04
C CYS A 119 6.81 2.40 -3.70
N HIS A 120 8.14 2.36 -3.63
CA HIS A 120 9.05 3.32 -4.22
C HIS A 120 8.98 4.72 -3.62
N ASP A 121 9.06 5.76 -4.44
CA ASP A 121 9.33 7.15 -4.05
C ASP A 121 8.49 7.62 -2.85
N LEU A 122 7.17 7.35 -2.90
CA LEU A 122 6.28 7.75 -1.80
C LEU A 122 6.59 6.97 -0.50
N MET A 123 6.81 5.67 -0.59
CA MET A 123 7.15 4.84 0.58
C MET A 123 8.51 5.26 1.14
N HIS A 124 9.50 5.52 0.30
CA HIS A 124 10.82 5.96 0.73
C HIS A 124 10.76 7.33 1.40
N THR A 125 10.07 8.30 0.78
CA THR A 125 9.86 9.63 1.38
C THR A 125 9.24 9.53 2.77
N LEU A 126 8.20 8.74 2.93
CA LEU A 126 7.51 8.59 4.22
C LEU A 126 8.33 7.80 5.24
N SER A 127 9.14 6.85 4.80
CA SER A 127 10.09 6.12 5.64
C SER A 127 11.18 7.04 6.18
N ASP A 128 11.76 7.89 5.35
CA ASP A 128 12.80 8.85 5.74
C ASP A 128 12.31 9.85 6.79
N HIS A 129 11.01 10.18 6.76
CA HIS A 129 10.36 11.05 7.75
C HIS A 129 9.78 10.28 8.96
N ASN A 130 10.04 8.98 9.09
CA ASN A 130 9.54 8.11 10.16
C ASN A 130 7.99 8.12 10.28
N LEU A 131 7.28 8.25 9.17
CA LEU A 131 5.82 8.34 9.14
C LEU A 131 5.13 6.99 9.02
N ILE A 132 5.84 5.95 8.56
CA ILE A 132 5.30 4.60 8.43
C ILE A 132 5.34 3.90 9.79
N ASP A 133 4.21 3.35 10.22
CA ASP A 133 4.08 2.63 11.49
C ASP A 133 4.16 1.12 11.31
N GLU A 134 3.78 0.62 10.13
CA GLU A 134 3.75 -0.82 9.86
C GLU A 134 3.99 -1.10 8.38
N TYR A 135 4.84 -2.09 8.11
CA TYR A 135 5.08 -2.64 6.77
C TYR A 135 4.49 -4.04 6.69
N ARG A 136 3.60 -4.27 5.74
CA ARG A 136 3.08 -5.59 5.36
C ARG A 136 3.55 -5.92 3.96
N ILE A 137 4.52 -6.82 3.87
CA ILE A 137 5.12 -7.21 2.61
C ILE A 137 4.60 -8.60 2.25
N LEU A 138 3.86 -8.70 1.16
CA LEU A 138 3.35 -9.96 0.62
C LEU A 138 4.39 -10.53 -0.33
N VAL A 139 5.18 -11.48 0.17
CA VAL A 139 6.26 -12.12 -0.58
C VAL A 139 5.69 -13.27 -1.39
N HIS A 140 5.74 -13.13 -2.70
CA HIS A 140 5.28 -14.16 -3.66
C HIS A 140 6.42 -15.13 -4.00
N PRO A 141 6.13 -16.43 -4.19
CA PRO A 141 7.13 -17.44 -4.48
C PRO A 141 7.57 -17.39 -5.96
N VAL A 142 8.07 -16.25 -6.40
CA VAL A 142 8.49 -15.96 -7.78
C VAL A 142 9.88 -15.35 -7.77
N LEU A 143 10.70 -15.72 -8.73
CA LEU A 143 12.02 -15.12 -9.01
C LEU A 143 11.95 -14.47 -10.40
N LEU A 144 12.06 -13.15 -10.47
CA LEU A 144 12.07 -12.43 -11.75
C LEU A 144 13.48 -12.17 -12.29
N GLY A 145 14.45 -11.98 -11.42
CA GLY A 145 15.85 -11.69 -11.78
C GLY A 145 16.09 -10.32 -12.44
N LYS A 146 15.05 -9.52 -12.66
CA LYS A 146 15.08 -8.20 -13.30
C LYS A 146 14.00 -7.28 -12.73
N GLY A 147 14.04 -6.00 -13.08
CA GLY A 147 13.08 -5.00 -12.62
C GLY A 147 13.55 -4.30 -11.34
N ARG A 148 12.75 -3.33 -10.86
CA ARG A 148 13.08 -2.55 -9.66
C ARG A 148 12.91 -3.39 -8.40
N THR A 149 13.73 -3.09 -7.42
CA THR A 149 13.66 -3.71 -6.09
C THR A 149 12.69 -2.93 -5.19
N LEU A 150 12.09 -3.62 -4.22
CA LEU A 150 11.21 -3.00 -3.22
C LEU A 150 11.93 -1.89 -2.44
N PHE A 151 13.19 -2.13 -2.09
CA PHE A 151 14.05 -1.15 -1.42
C PHE A 151 15.22 -0.83 -2.33
N GLU A 152 15.36 0.44 -2.66
CA GLU A 152 16.41 0.95 -3.55
C GLU A 152 17.69 1.27 -2.78
N ASP A 153 18.81 1.28 -3.50
CA ASP A 153 20.11 1.69 -2.95
C ASP A 153 20.05 3.15 -2.51
N GLY A 154 20.70 3.46 -1.39
CA GLY A 154 20.76 4.81 -0.85
C GLY A 154 19.61 5.21 0.08
N ALA A 155 18.61 4.33 0.29
CA ALA A 155 17.59 4.55 1.29
C ALA A 155 18.19 4.59 2.71
N ARG A 156 17.61 5.42 3.58
CA ARG A 156 18.02 5.49 4.98
C ARG A 156 17.80 4.13 5.67
N PRO A 157 18.80 3.60 6.41
CA PRO A 157 18.60 2.37 7.17
C PRO A 157 17.54 2.53 8.25
N VAL A 158 16.59 1.60 8.32
CA VAL A 158 15.56 1.53 9.36
C VAL A 158 15.60 0.13 9.98
N ASN A 159 15.75 0.07 11.30
CA ASN A 159 15.64 -1.19 12.02
C ASN A 159 14.16 -1.55 12.18
N LEU A 160 13.82 -2.78 11.84
CA LEU A 160 12.46 -3.30 11.89
C LEU A 160 12.37 -4.46 12.89
N GLU A 161 11.26 -4.52 13.61
CA GLU A 161 10.89 -5.64 14.47
C GLU A 161 9.78 -6.45 13.79
N LEU A 162 9.97 -7.76 13.68
CA LEU A 162 8.93 -8.66 13.18
C LEU A 162 7.79 -8.77 14.20
N LYS A 163 6.58 -8.48 13.75
CA LYS A 163 5.37 -8.56 14.57
C LYS A 163 4.52 -9.77 14.26
N ASP A 164 4.44 -10.16 13.00
CA ASP A 164 3.64 -11.31 12.57
C ASP A 164 4.13 -11.88 11.24
N THR A 165 3.79 -13.15 11.01
CA THR A 165 3.95 -13.84 9.72
C THR A 165 2.71 -14.68 9.44
N ALA A 166 2.18 -14.60 8.22
CA ALA A 166 1.06 -15.41 7.80
C ALA A 166 1.28 -15.97 6.39
N VAL A 167 0.81 -17.18 6.14
CA VAL A 167 0.69 -17.72 4.80
C VAL A 167 -0.75 -17.52 4.36
N ILE A 168 -0.98 -16.77 3.28
CA ILE A 168 -2.33 -16.38 2.85
C ILE A 168 -2.83 -17.14 1.63
N SER A 169 -2.01 -17.56 0.74
CA SER A 169 -2.40 -18.39 -0.42
C SER A 169 -1.26 -19.29 -0.81
N SER A 170 -1.36 -19.96 -1.94
CA SER A 170 -0.39 -20.99 -2.40
C SER A 170 1.07 -20.52 -2.36
N GLY A 171 1.63 -20.37 -1.15
CA GLY A 171 3.01 -19.99 -0.92
C GLY A 171 3.28 -18.49 -0.78
N VAL A 172 2.25 -17.61 -0.81
CA VAL A 172 2.42 -16.18 -0.49
C VAL A 172 2.53 -16.00 1.02
N VAL A 173 3.59 -15.34 1.47
CA VAL A 173 3.85 -15.06 2.88
C VAL A 173 3.72 -13.57 3.14
N VAL A 174 2.90 -13.21 4.11
CA VAL A 174 2.83 -11.83 4.63
C VAL A 174 3.84 -11.69 5.75
N LEU A 175 4.75 -10.74 5.60
CA LEU A 175 5.68 -10.33 6.64
C LEU A 175 5.20 -8.99 7.21
N THR A 176 4.87 -8.96 8.51
CA THR A 176 4.44 -7.74 9.20
C THR A 176 5.55 -7.24 10.11
N TYR A 177 6.07 -6.06 9.79
CA TYR A 177 7.14 -5.41 10.54
C TYR A 177 6.72 -4.04 11.04
N GLN A 178 7.31 -3.61 12.16
CA GLN A 178 7.20 -2.24 12.67
C GLN A 178 8.58 -1.63 12.86
N PRO A 179 8.78 -0.32 12.56
CA PRO A 179 10.02 0.36 12.86
C PRO A 179 10.33 0.35 14.36
N VAL A 180 11.57 0.05 14.71
CA VAL A 180 12.09 0.24 16.08
C VAL A 180 12.32 1.73 16.27
N ARG A 181 11.63 2.31 17.26
CA ARG A 181 11.70 3.75 17.60
C ARG A 181 12.42 3.96 18.91
#